data_a8c8fc07347b0c8c1a211c0b312d7ac9
#
_entry.id   a8c8fc07347b0c8c1a211c0b312d7ac9
#
_cell.length_a   1.000
_cell.length_b   1.000
_cell.length_c   1.000
_cell.angle_alpha   90.00
_cell.angle_beta   90.00
_cell.angle_gamma   90.00
#
_symmetry.space_group_name_H-M   'P 1'
#
loop_
_entity.id
_entity.type
_entity.pdbx_description
1 polymer ?
#
loop_
_entity_poly.entity_id
_entity_poly.type
_entity_poly.pdbx_seq_one_letter_code
_entity_poly.pdbx_strand_id
1 'polypeptide(L)'
;MYLQTLQLRQFRNYQDTRVAFLAPKTILVGNNAQGKSNLLEAVELLATLRSHRMARDRDLVREEELIGQISATIERKTSTSDLSLTLRRNGRRTVALNGESLRRQLDFLGVLNAVQFSSLDLELVRGGPEQRRNWLDTLLIQLEPVYAYILQQYNQVLRQRNAFLKREQGRSGSRDELGPELAVWDVQLATTGTRVIRRRSRAIERLAPIAQAWHASISGSTEILQVRYAPNVPLEQDHPEEVQRAFLEKIEQRAVAEQHQGTTLVGPHRDEVELTINQTPARLYGSQGQQRTLVLALKLAELKLIEEVVGEPPLLLLDDVLAELDPNRQNQLLDAIQDRFQTLITTTHLGSFDFQWLKASQILLVQAGQISSQG
;
A
#
# COMPACT_ATOMS: atom_id res chain seq x y z
N MET A 1 10.00 -15.35 -3.72
CA MET A 1 9.16 -15.43 -2.48
C MET A 1 7.93 -16.25 -2.80
N TYR A 2 7.54 -17.19 -1.93
CA TYR A 2 6.41 -18.11 -2.19
C TYR A 2 5.58 -18.35 -0.90
N LEU A 3 4.30 -18.11 -0.95
CA LEU A 3 3.34 -18.43 0.10
C LEU A 3 2.98 -19.91 -0.02
N GLN A 4 3.43 -20.73 0.92
CA GLN A 4 3.19 -22.18 0.92
C GLN A 4 1.84 -22.52 1.54
N THR A 5 1.54 -21.95 2.71
CA THR A 5 0.28 -22.19 3.42
C THR A 5 -0.29 -20.91 4.01
N LEU A 6 -1.61 -20.87 4.11
CA LEU A 6 -2.35 -19.81 4.80
C LEU A 6 -3.42 -20.46 5.68
N GLN A 7 -3.50 -20.07 6.95
CA GLN A 7 -4.55 -20.47 7.86
C GLN A 7 -5.28 -19.23 8.40
N LEU A 8 -6.58 -19.26 8.31
CA LEU A 8 -7.50 -18.22 8.79
C LEU A 8 -8.37 -18.80 9.90
N ARG A 9 -8.28 -18.22 11.10
CA ARG A 9 -9.12 -18.59 12.25
C ARG A 9 -9.91 -17.38 12.71
N GLN A 10 -11.23 -17.51 12.77
CA GLN A 10 -12.17 -16.47 13.19
C GLN A 10 -11.89 -15.11 12.51
N PHE A 11 -11.61 -15.17 11.21
CA PHE A 11 -11.27 -14.01 10.39
C PHE A 11 -12.36 -13.77 9.34
N ARG A 12 -12.99 -12.62 9.36
CA ARG A 12 -14.10 -12.26 8.46
C ARG A 12 -15.19 -13.35 8.51
N ASN A 13 -15.46 -14.02 7.37
CA ASN A 13 -16.41 -15.13 7.28
C ASN A 13 -15.77 -16.52 7.47
N TYR A 14 -14.44 -16.58 7.68
CA TYR A 14 -13.72 -17.84 7.92
C TYR A 14 -13.75 -18.23 9.39
N GLN A 15 -14.15 -19.47 9.70
CA GLN A 15 -14.12 -20.02 11.06
C GLN A 15 -12.75 -20.64 11.38
N ASP A 16 -12.36 -21.67 10.66
CA ASP A 16 -11.02 -22.26 10.65
C ASP A 16 -10.81 -22.89 9.28
N THR A 17 -9.94 -22.29 8.50
CA THR A 17 -9.69 -22.71 7.11
C THR A 17 -8.21 -22.66 6.85
N ARG A 18 -7.67 -23.77 6.31
CA ARG A 18 -6.28 -23.87 5.90
C ARG A 18 -6.19 -24.14 4.42
N VAL A 19 -5.31 -23.40 3.74
CA VAL A 19 -5.04 -23.52 2.30
C VAL A 19 -3.57 -23.83 2.11
N ALA A 20 -3.26 -24.80 1.24
CA ALA A 20 -1.93 -25.04 0.70
C ALA A 20 -1.90 -24.55 -0.76
N PHE A 21 -0.89 -23.77 -1.10
CA PHE A 21 -0.68 -23.28 -2.45
C PHE A 21 0.32 -24.19 -3.14
N LEU A 22 -0.15 -24.91 -4.17
CA LEU A 22 0.60 -26.00 -4.82
C LEU A 22 1.13 -25.58 -6.21
N ALA A 23 0.68 -24.42 -6.72
CA ALA A 23 1.08 -23.90 -8.02
C ALA A 23 1.41 -22.40 -7.92
N PRO A 24 2.25 -21.87 -8.82
CA PRO A 24 2.53 -20.43 -8.87
C PRO A 24 1.28 -19.57 -9.08
N LYS A 25 0.25 -20.12 -9.69
CA LYS A 25 -1.02 -19.47 -9.94
C LYS A 25 -2.14 -20.18 -9.20
N THR A 26 -2.90 -19.45 -8.40
CA THR A 26 -4.08 -19.99 -7.70
C THR A 26 -5.29 -19.13 -8.03
N ILE A 27 -6.33 -19.78 -8.55
CA ILE A 27 -7.60 -19.14 -8.90
C ILE A 27 -8.63 -19.52 -7.84
N LEU A 28 -9.12 -18.52 -7.12
CA LEU A 28 -10.20 -18.63 -6.13
C LEU A 28 -11.51 -18.35 -6.86
N VAL A 29 -12.31 -19.37 -7.13
CA VAL A 29 -13.58 -19.26 -7.84
C VAL A 29 -14.75 -19.42 -6.89
N GLY A 30 -15.82 -18.64 -7.09
CA GLY A 30 -17.06 -18.72 -6.28
C GLY A 30 -17.94 -17.50 -6.48
N ASN A 31 -19.17 -17.58 -6.03
CA ASN A 31 -20.10 -16.44 -6.08
C ASN A 31 -19.61 -15.25 -5.25
N ASN A 32 -20.24 -14.10 -5.44
CA ASN A 32 -19.96 -12.91 -4.62
C ASN A 32 -20.26 -13.18 -3.14
N ALA A 33 -19.54 -12.48 -2.26
CA ALA A 33 -19.67 -12.59 -0.80
C ALA A 33 -19.32 -13.96 -0.19
N GLN A 34 -18.69 -14.90 -0.92
CA GLN A 34 -18.28 -16.20 -0.39
C GLN A 34 -16.97 -16.16 0.43
N GLY A 35 -16.18 -15.09 0.34
CA GLY A 35 -14.94 -14.92 1.11
C GLY A 35 -13.68 -14.83 0.25
N LYS A 36 -13.76 -14.92 -1.07
CA LYS A 36 -12.60 -14.84 -1.98
C LYS A 36 -11.68 -13.64 -1.66
N SER A 37 -12.21 -12.45 -1.69
CA SER A 37 -11.48 -11.21 -1.40
C SER A 37 -10.99 -11.12 0.06
N ASN A 38 -11.67 -11.78 1.01
CA ASN A 38 -11.23 -11.83 2.41
C ASN A 38 -9.95 -12.65 2.57
N LEU A 39 -9.76 -13.68 1.73
CA LEU A 39 -8.51 -14.44 1.72
C LEU A 39 -7.34 -13.57 1.21
N LEU A 40 -7.54 -12.81 0.12
CA LEU A 40 -6.54 -11.88 -0.38
C LEU A 40 -6.22 -10.79 0.65
N GLU A 41 -7.25 -10.24 1.31
CA GLU A 41 -7.10 -9.26 2.39
C GLU A 41 -6.24 -9.82 3.56
N ALA A 42 -6.36 -11.10 3.88
CA ALA A 42 -5.53 -11.73 4.89
C ALA A 42 -4.03 -11.75 4.50
N VAL A 43 -3.74 -12.04 3.23
CA VAL A 43 -2.36 -12.02 2.71
C VAL A 43 -1.82 -10.59 2.70
N GLU A 44 -2.61 -9.62 2.28
CA GLU A 44 -2.26 -8.19 2.31
C GLU A 44 -1.94 -7.72 3.74
N LEU A 45 -2.76 -8.13 4.74
CA LEU A 45 -2.53 -7.81 6.15
C LEU A 45 -1.21 -8.38 6.67
N LEU A 46 -0.79 -9.55 6.23
CA LEU A 46 0.53 -10.12 6.58
C LEU A 46 1.66 -9.33 5.93
N ALA A 47 1.47 -8.78 4.74
CA ALA A 47 2.49 -8.02 4.02
C ALA A 47 2.63 -6.56 4.50
N THR A 48 1.51 -5.91 4.83
CA THR A 48 1.46 -4.45 5.02
C THR A 48 0.96 -4.00 6.40
N LEU A 49 0.41 -4.92 7.19
CA LEU A 49 -0.35 -4.65 8.42
C LEU A 49 -1.55 -3.70 8.19
N ARG A 50 -1.99 -3.53 6.96
CA ARG A 50 -3.11 -2.66 6.56
C ARG A 50 -4.07 -3.41 5.66
N SER A 51 -5.35 -3.06 5.72
CA SER A 51 -6.35 -3.50 4.76
C SER A 51 -6.61 -2.37 3.77
N HIS A 52 -6.58 -2.65 2.47
CA HIS A 52 -6.95 -1.71 1.40
C HIS A 52 -8.41 -1.25 1.54
N ARG A 53 -9.27 -2.05 2.20
CA ARG A 53 -10.66 -1.69 2.49
C ARG A 53 -10.82 -0.77 3.69
N MET A 54 -9.69 -0.28 4.27
CA MET A 54 -9.64 0.57 5.46
C MET A 54 -10.43 0.00 6.66
N ALA A 55 -10.53 -1.33 6.75
CA ALA A 55 -11.24 -2.01 7.81
C ALA A 55 -10.54 -1.81 9.16
N ARG A 56 -11.33 -1.61 10.20
CA ARG A 56 -10.84 -1.60 11.59
C ARG A 56 -10.64 -3.05 12.06
N ASP A 57 -9.72 -3.27 13.00
CA ASP A 57 -9.44 -4.62 13.51
C ASP A 57 -10.67 -5.38 14.00
N ARG A 58 -11.60 -4.67 14.62
CA ARG A 58 -12.87 -5.25 15.07
C ARG A 58 -13.71 -5.81 13.92
N ASP A 59 -13.58 -5.23 12.72
CA ASP A 59 -14.34 -5.61 11.53
C ASP A 59 -13.68 -6.77 10.78
N LEU A 60 -12.41 -7.06 11.12
CA LEU A 60 -11.63 -8.19 10.59
C LEU A 60 -11.86 -9.48 11.38
N VAL A 61 -12.16 -9.38 12.66
CA VAL A 61 -12.52 -10.52 13.51
C VAL A 61 -13.95 -10.96 13.18
N ARG A 62 -14.15 -12.27 13.08
CA ARG A 62 -15.48 -12.84 12.79
C ARG A 62 -16.50 -12.35 13.79
N GLU A 63 -17.73 -12.15 13.34
CA GLU A 63 -18.85 -11.72 14.16
C GLU A 63 -19.01 -12.63 15.38
N GLU A 64 -19.35 -12.04 16.54
CA GLU A 64 -19.46 -12.69 17.86
C GLU A 64 -18.15 -13.19 18.48
N GLU A 65 -17.03 -13.22 17.74
CA GLU A 65 -15.74 -13.66 18.24
C GLU A 65 -14.89 -12.49 18.79
N LEU A 66 -14.01 -12.79 19.74
CA LEU A 66 -13.13 -11.78 20.36
C LEU A 66 -11.76 -11.71 19.72
N ILE A 67 -11.31 -12.81 19.12
CA ILE A 67 -9.96 -12.99 18.59
C ILE A 67 -10.04 -13.66 17.22
N GLY A 68 -9.36 -13.07 16.24
CA GLY A 68 -9.09 -13.68 14.94
C GLY A 68 -7.59 -13.87 14.74
N GLN A 69 -7.20 -14.85 13.95
CA GLN A 69 -5.80 -15.15 13.65
C GLN A 69 -5.60 -15.44 12.17
N ILE A 70 -4.53 -14.89 11.63
CA ILE A 70 -4.01 -15.19 10.29
C ILE A 70 -2.62 -15.76 10.49
N SER A 71 -2.34 -16.94 9.95
CA SER A 71 -1.02 -17.57 9.98
C SER A 71 -0.63 -18.02 8.59
N ALA A 72 0.65 -17.92 8.25
CA ALA A 72 1.17 -18.29 6.95
C ALA A 72 2.59 -18.83 7.04
N THR A 73 2.93 -19.80 6.19
CA THR A 73 4.30 -20.25 5.95
C THR A 73 4.76 -19.70 4.60
N ILE A 74 5.89 -19.01 4.60
CA ILE A 74 6.48 -18.37 3.42
C ILE A 74 7.85 -18.96 3.18
N GLU A 75 8.11 -19.33 1.94
CA GLU A 75 9.42 -19.71 1.45
C GLU A 75 10.08 -18.53 0.73
N ARG A 76 11.30 -18.20 1.13
CA ARG A 76 12.18 -17.25 0.47
C ARG A 76 13.40 -17.97 -0.08
N LYS A 77 14.19 -17.32 -0.92
CA LYS A 77 15.42 -17.92 -1.51
C LYS A 77 16.36 -18.53 -0.47
N THR A 78 16.42 -17.98 0.73
CA THR A 78 17.40 -18.35 1.77
C THR A 78 16.78 -18.97 3.02
N SER A 79 15.47 -18.90 3.20
CA SER A 79 14.83 -19.34 4.45
C SER A 79 13.33 -19.57 4.28
N THR A 80 12.78 -20.39 5.16
CA THR A 80 11.34 -20.50 5.37
C THR A 80 10.99 -19.74 6.65
N SER A 81 9.87 -19.06 6.65
CA SER A 81 9.39 -18.26 7.79
C SER A 81 7.91 -18.50 8.05
N ASP A 82 7.57 -18.66 9.32
CA ASP A 82 6.19 -18.75 9.80
C ASP A 82 5.75 -17.40 10.34
N LEU A 83 4.72 -16.85 9.73
CA LEU A 83 4.09 -15.57 10.11
C LEU A 83 2.80 -15.81 10.86
N SER A 84 2.54 -15.03 11.91
CA SER A 84 1.26 -15.02 12.60
C SER A 84 0.85 -13.60 12.98
N LEU A 85 -0.38 -13.23 12.64
CA LEU A 85 -1.03 -11.99 13.04
C LEU A 85 -2.29 -12.34 13.82
N THR A 86 -2.33 -11.94 15.10
CA THR A 86 -3.51 -12.08 15.96
C THR A 86 -4.20 -10.72 16.08
N LEU A 87 -5.47 -10.70 15.72
CA LEU A 87 -6.36 -9.54 15.78
C LEU A 87 -7.29 -9.69 16.98
N ARG A 88 -7.50 -8.61 17.73
CA ARG A 88 -8.48 -8.58 18.82
C ARG A 88 -9.52 -7.52 18.55
N ARG A 89 -10.75 -7.80 18.91
CA ARG A 89 -11.91 -6.89 18.70
C ARG A 89 -11.74 -5.54 19.42
N ASN A 90 -10.90 -5.49 20.46
CA ASN A 90 -10.53 -4.25 21.16
C ASN A 90 -9.45 -3.40 20.43
N GLY A 91 -9.06 -3.78 19.21
CA GLY A 91 -8.08 -3.07 18.39
C GLY A 91 -6.61 -3.38 18.73
N ARG A 92 -6.33 -4.37 19.61
CA ARG A 92 -4.95 -4.80 19.88
C ARG A 92 -4.53 -5.88 18.89
N ARG A 93 -3.36 -5.70 18.30
CA ARG A 93 -2.71 -6.69 17.42
C ARG A 93 -1.47 -7.23 18.08
N THR A 94 -1.19 -8.51 17.87
CA THR A 94 0.11 -9.11 18.15
C THR A 94 0.60 -9.84 16.92
N VAL A 95 1.90 -9.75 16.65
CA VAL A 95 2.56 -10.41 15.53
C VAL A 95 3.63 -11.35 16.06
N ALA A 96 3.82 -12.47 15.38
CA ALA A 96 4.87 -13.42 15.71
C ALA A 96 5.57 -13.89 14.42
N LEU A 97 6.87 -14.11 14.51
CA LEU A 97 7.72 -14.64 13.46
C LEU A 97 8.41 -15.90 13.99
N ASN A 98 8.28 -17.02 13.27
CA ASN A 98 8.83 -18.33 13.66
C ASN A 98 8.47 -18.77 15.10
N GLY A 99 7.21 -18.49 15.48
CA GLY A 99 6.70 -18.81 16.81
C GLY A 99 7.04 -17.80 17.92
N GLU A 100 7.94 -16.85 17.67
CA GLU A 100 8.33 -15.82 18.63
C GLU A 100 7.51 -14.55 18.47
N SER A 101 6.89 -14.07 19.54
CA SER A 101 6.14 -12.81 19.54
C SER A 101 7.09 -11.63 19.41
N LEU A 102 6.81 -10.75 18.43
CA LEU A 102 7.59 -9.54 18.21
C LEU A 102 7.14 -8.43 19.16
N ARG A 103 8.10 -7.72 19.75
CA ARG A 103 7.83 -6.58 20.64
C ARG A 103 7.23 -5.40 19.89
N ARG A 104 7.66 -5.18 18.64
CA ARG A 104 7.20 -4.10 17.78
C ARG A 104 6.53 -4.70 16.54
N GLN A 105 5.30 -4.28 16.26
CA GLN A 105 4.57 -4.76 15.09
C GLN A 105 5.28 -4.43 13.76
N LEU A 106 6.02 -3.31 13.72
CA LEU A 106 6.74 -2.89 12.52
C LEU A 106 7.90 -3.81 12.15
N ASP A 107 8.44 -4.60 13.11
CA ASP A 107 9.50 -5.60 12.84
C ASP A 107 8.99 -6.79 12.00
N PHE A 108 7.66 -6.90 11.84
CA PHE A 108 7.00 -7.90 11.01
C PHE A 108 7.03 -7.54 9.52
N LEU A 109 7.17 -6.25 9.20
CA LEU A 109 7.15 -5.75 7.83
C LEU A 109 8.40 -6.15 7.05
N GLY A 110 8.26 -6.40 5.75
CA GLY A 110 9.33 -6.80 4.84
C GLY A 110 9.64 -8.30 4.85
N VAL A 111 9.01 -9.10 5.71
CA VAL A 111 9.12 -10.56 5.67
C VAL A 111 8.33 -11.11 4.49
N LEU A 112 7.13 -10.60 4.26
CA LEU A 112 6.30 -10.84 3.08
C LEU A 112 6.11 -9.54 2.31
N ASN A 113 6.27 -9.58 1.00
CA ASN A 113 5.90 -8.49 0.10
C ASN A 113 4.76 -8.95 -0.82
N ALA A 114 3.76 -8.09 -0.98
CA ALA A 114 2.63 -8.37 -1.85
C ALA A 114 2.13 -7.08 -2.52
N VAL A 115 1.76 -7.16 -3.77
CA VAL A 115 1.08 -6.09 -4.49
C VAL A 115 -0.36 -6.54 -4.74
N GLN A 116 -1.30 -5.78 -4.18
CA GLN A 116 -2.70 -6.02 -4.46
C GLN A 116 -3.18 -5.11 -5.59
N PHE A 117 -4.02 -5.69 -6.45
CA PHE A 117 -4.72 -4.98 -7.48
C PHE A 117 -6.22 -5.29 -7.36
N SER A 118 -7.05 -4.26 -7.25
CA SER A 118 -8.49 -4.33 -7.08
C SER A 118 -9.18 -3.14 -7.76
N SER A 119 -10.51 -3.18 -7.84
CA SER A 119 -11.33 -2.06 -8.35
C SER A 119 -11.12 -0.77 -7.55
N LEU A 120 -10.77 -0.86 -6.27
CA LEU A 120 -10.50 0.30 -5.41
C LEU A 120 -9.26 1.08 -5.82
N ASP A 121 -8.34 0.49 -6.58
CA ASP A 121 -7.13 1.16 -7.05
C ASP A 121 -7.42 2.33 -8.02
N LEU A 122 -8.60 2.41 -8.61
CA LEU A 122 -9.03 3.58 -9.37
C LEU A 122 -9.05 4.86 -8.51
N GLU A 123 -9.16 4.73 -7.19
CA GLU A 123 -9.05 5.85 -6.27
C GLU A 123 -7.65 6.49 -6.24
N LEU A 124 -6.62 5.79 -6.70
CA LEU A 124 -5.29 6.40 -6.91
C LEU A 124 -5.36 7.56 -7.91
N VAL A 125 -6.21 7.44 -8.91
CA VAL A 125 -6.40 8.48 -9.93
C VAL A 125 -7.53 9.43 -9.55
N ARG A 126 -8.68 8.90 -9.13
CA ARG A 126 -9.91 9.66 -8.88
C ARG A 126 -9.93 10.34 -7.52
N GLY A 127 -9.33 9.70 -6.53
CA GLY A 127 -9.30 10.16 -5.15
C GLY A 127 -8.43 11.39 -4.91
N GLY A 128 -8.39 11.81 -3.65
CA GLY A 128 -7.58 12.95 -3.23
C GLY A 128 -6.10 12.63 -3.03
N PRO A 129 -5.30 13.63 -2.66
CA PRO A 129 -3.86 13.45 -2.37
C PRO A 129 -3.57 12.41 -1.29
N GLU A 130 -4.48 12.20 -0.35
CA GLU A 130 -4.31 11.24 0.74
C GLU A 130 -4.17 9.80 0.24
N GLN A 131 -5.00 9.39 -0.73
CA GLN A 131 -4.94 8.05 -1.33
C GLN A 131 -3.57 7.82 -1.97
N ARG A 132 -3.05 8.78 -2.72
CA ARG A 132 -1.75 8.68 -3.38
C ARG A 132 -0.59 8.68 -2.39
N ARG A 133 -0.66 9.48 -1.31
CA ARG A 133 0.33 9.41 -0.22
C ARG A 133 0.31 8.06 0.49
N ASN A 134 -0.87 7.54 0.83
CA ASN A 134 -1.01 6.24 1.47
C ASN A 134 -0.48 5.10 0.59
N TRP A 135 -0.75 5.15 -0.71
CA TRP A 135 -0.20 4.23 -1.69
C TRP A 135 1.34 4.29 -1.73
N LEU A 136 1.91 5.49 -1.87
CA LEU A 136 3.36 5.67 -1.91
C LEU A 136 4.03 5.23 -0.60
N ASP A 137 3.41 5.53 0.54
CA ASP A 137 3.91 5.10 1.85
C ASP A 137 3.86 3.57 2.00
N THR A 138 2.81 2.91 1.48
CA THR A 138 2.71 1.45 1.49
C THR A 138 3.77 0.80 0.61
N LEU A 139 4.02 1.35 -0.57
CA LEU A 139 5.12 0.92 -1.44
C LEU A 139 6.47 1.09 -0.72
N LEU A 140 6.74 2.26 -0.15
CA LEU A 140 8.01 2.54 0.55
C LEU A 140 8.25 1.61 1.75
N ILE A 141 7.21 1.27 2.51
CA ILE A 141 7.29 0.29 3.61
C ILE A 141 7.75 -1.07 3.09
N GLN A 142 7.30 -1.47 1.91
CA GLN A 142 7.70 -2.75 1.31
C GLN A 142 9.11 -2.71 0.70
N LEU A 143 9.55 -1.56 0.19
CA LEU A 143 10.91 -1.36 -0.31
C LEU A 143 11.94 -1.27 0.82
N GLU A 144 11.59 -0.52 1.87
CA GLU A 144 12.45 -0.20 3.01
C GLU A 144 11.64 -0.29 4.32
N PRO A 145 11.58 -1.41 5.03
CA PRO A 145 10.78 -1.55 6.26
C PRO A 145 11.08 -0.49 7.33
N VAL A 146 12.32 0.02 7.38
CA VAL A 146 12.70 1.13 8.27
C VAL A 146 11.88 2.40 8.01
N TYR A 147 11.33 2.57 6.81
CA TYR A 147 10.49 3.72 6.50
C TYR A 147 9.21 3.77 7.36
N ALA A 148 8.68 2.62 7.77
CA ALA A 148 7.52 2.57 8.67
C ALA A 148 7.80 3.27 10.02
N TYR A 149 9.01 3.12 10.57
CA TYR A 149 9.42 3.82 11.79
C TYR A 149 9.57 5.32 11.58
N ILE A 150 10.17 5.71 10.45
CA ILE A 150 10.34 7.14 10.09
C ILE A 150 8.97 7.81 9.96
N LEU A 151 8.04 7.17 9.27
CA LEU A 151 6.68 7.67 9.09
C LEU A 151 5.92 7.74 10.43
N GLN A 152 6.10 6.74 11.29
CA GLN A 152 5.51 6.73 12.64
C GLN A 152 6.04 7.89 13.49
N GLN A 153 7.35 8.13 13.48
CA GLN A 153 7.98 9.25 14.19
C GLN A 153 7.44 10.59 13.69
N TYR A 154 7.42 10.78 12.36
CA TYR A 154 6.87 11.99 11.75
C TYR A 154 5.42 12.24 12.17
N ASN A 155 4.57 11.22 12.08
CA ASN A 155 3.16 11.32 12.45
C ASN A 155 2.96 11.58 13.96
N GLN A 156 3.85 11.09 14.82
CA GLN A 156 3.82 11.38 16.24
C GLN A 156 4.14 12.86 16.51
N VAL A 157 5.22 13.38 15.93
CA VAL A 157 5.60 14.80 16.05
C VAL A 157 4.50 15.69 15.50
N LEU A 158 3.94 15.37 14.34
CA LEU A 158 2.85 16.12 13.73
C LEU A 158 1.62 16.21 14.65
N ARG A 159 1.21 15.09 15.27
CA ARG A 159 0.09 15.09 16.21
C ARG A 159 0.35 15.96 17.44
N GLN A 160 1.55 15.88 18.01
CA GLN A 160 1.92 16.66 19.19
C GLN A 160 1.99 18.16 18.88
N ARG A 161 2.61 18.52 17.73
CA ARG A 161 2.65 19.90 17.26
C ARG A 161 1.25 20.45 16.98
N ASN A 162 0.37 19.68 16.36
CA ASN A 162 -1.02 20.08 16.13
C ASN A 162 -1.79 20.26 17.44
N ALA A 163 -1.57 19.41 18.43
CA ALA A 163 -2.19 19.55 19.74
C ALA A 163 -1.71 20.85 20.45
N PHE A 164 -0.43 21.19 20.32
CA PHE A 164 0.12 22.44 20.80
C PHE A 164 -0.52 23.64 20.09
N LEU A 165 -0.51 23.70 18.77
CA LEU A 165 -1.09 24.79 17.98
C LEU A 165 -2.59 24.99 18.29
N LYS A 166 -3.33 23.91 18.47
CA LYS A 166 -4.75 23.97 18.83
C LYS A 166 -4.99 24.54 20.23
N ARG A 167 -4.11 24.23 21.20
CA ARG A 167 -4.17 24.79 22.56
C ARG A 167 -3.93 26.29 22.59
N GLU A 168 -3.00 26.75 21.74
CA GLU A 168 -2.60 28.15 21.65
C GLU A 168 -3.45 28.96 20.66
N GLN A 169 -4.40 28.32 19.98
CA GLN A 169 -5.31 28.98 19.02
C GLN A 169 -6.16 30.03 19.74
N GLY A 170 -6.21 31.25 19.19
CA GLY A 170 -7.01 32.36 19.74
C GLY A 170 -6.30 33.16 20.86
N ARG A 171 -5.09 32.77 21.28
CA ARG A 171 -4.27 33.65 22.12
C ARG A 171 -3.66 34.75 21.25
N SER A 172 -3.86 36.00 21.67
CA SER A 172 -3.25 37.18 21.02
C SER A 172 -1.79 37.28 21.46
N GLY A 173 -0.92 36.56 20.77
CA GLY A 173 0.51 36.61 21.01
C GLY A 173 1.28 36.45 19.68
N SER A 174 2.44 37.07 19.58
CA SER A 174 3.37 36.82 18.47
C SER A 174 3.95 35.42 18.61
N ARG A 175 4.52 34.85 17.50
CA ARG A 175 5.22 33.55 17.54
C ARG A 175 6.31 33.51 18.62
N ASP A 176 6.96 34.64 18.88
CA ASP A 176 7.98 34.76 19.90
C ASP A 176 7.41 34.53 21.31
N GLU A 177 6.11 34.78 21.51
CA GLU A 177 5.41 34.54 22.78
C GLU A 177 4.97 33.06 22.92
N LEU A 178 4.87 32.27 21.84
CA LEU A 178 4.63 30.85 21.90
C LEU A 178 5.85 30.04 22.39
N GLY A 179 6.99 30.71 22.53
CA GLY A 179 8.14 30.27 23.26
C GLY A 179 8.96 29.12 22.67
N PRO A 180 9.96 28.68 23.42
CA PRO A 180 10.93 27.66 23.01
C PRO A 180 10.28 26.29 22.66
N GLU A 181 9.08 26.02 23.22
CA GLU A 181 8.41 24.72 23.03
C GLU A 181 8.01 24.50 21.57
N LEU A 182 7.43 25.50 20.89
CA LEU A 182 7.05 25.40 19.49
C LEU A 182 8.29 25.23 18.59
N ALA A 183 9.37 25.94 18.89
CA ALA A 183 10.62 25.84 18.14
C ALA A 183 11.20 24.40 18.18
N VAL A 184 11.09 23.72 19.33
CA VAL A 184 11.51 22.30 19.46
C VAL A 184 10.67 21.40 18.54
N TRP A 185 9.34 21.61 18.51
CA TRP A 185 8.47 20.85 17.62
C TRP A 185 8.74 21.16 16.14
N ASP A 186 9.04 22.39 15.77
CA ASP A 186 9.39 22.80 14.41
C ASP A 186 10.65 22.07 13.93
N VAL A 187 11.71 22.04 14.75
CA VAL A 187 12.95 21.33 14.42
C VAL A 187 12.71 19.82 14.30
N GLN A 188 11.96 19.22 15.21
CA GLN A 188 11.65 17.79 15.15
C GLN A 188 10.80 17.43 13.94
N LEU A 189 9.80 18.28 13.59
CA LEU A 189 8.96 18.10 12.42
C LEU A 189 9.79 18.19 11.14
N ALA A 190 10.67 19.21 11.03
CA ALA A 190 11.54 19.39 9.89
C ALA A 190 12.52 18.21 9.73
N THR A 191 13.13 17.76 10.82
CA THR A 191 14.07 16.62 10.82
C THR A 191 13.39 15.33 10.37
N THR A 192 12.25 14.99 10.93
CA THR A 192 11.53 13.76 10.58
C THR A 192 10.87 13.86 9.21
N GLY A 193 10.30 15.03 8.87
CA GLY A 193 9.67 15.29 7.58
C GLY A 193 10.64 15.25 6.41
N THR A 194 11.84 15.79 6.56
CA THR A 194 12.94 15.69 5.57
C THR A 194 13.21 14.24 5.19
N ARG A 195 13.24 13.34 6.17
CA ARG A 195 13.46 11.91 5.93
C ARG A 195 12.35 11.28 5.08
N VAL A 196 11.08 11.69 5.31
CA VAL A 196 9.93 11.22 4.54
C VAL A 196 9.99 11.75 3.10
N ILE A 197 10.15 13.08 2.93
CA ILE A 197 10.16 13.76 1.62
C ILE A 197 11.23 13.13 0.70
N ARG A 198 12.46 13.01 1.18
CA ARG A 198 13.56 12.47 0.39
C ARG A 198 13.34 11.03 -0.07
N ARG A 199 12.74 10.17 0.78
CA ARG A 199 12.42 8.79 0.39
C ARG A 199 11.30 8.71 -0.63
N ARG A 200 10.27 9.55 -0.46
CA ARG A 200 9.19 9.63 -1.44
C ARG A 200 9.68 10.11 -2.80
N SER A 201 10.54 11.14 -2.84
CA SER A 201 11.14 11.62 -4.10
C SER A 201 11.89 10.51 -4.82
N ARG A 202 12.83 9.87 -4.13
CA ARG A 202 13.63 8.77 -4.70
C ARG A 202 12.78 7.59 -5.16
N ALA A 203 11.71 7.26 -4.44
CA ALA A 203 10.82 6.18 -4.84
C ALA A 203 10.07 6.52 -6.14
N ILE A 204 9.57 7.74 -6.26
CA ILE A 204 8.89 8.20 -7.50
C ILE A 204 9.88 8.31 -8.66
N GLU A 205 11.09 8.83 -8.44
CA GLU A 205 12.14 8.90 -9.46
C GLU A 205 12.48 7.53 -10.06
N ARG A 206 12.45 6.47 -9.23
CA ARG A 206 12.67 5.09 -9.68
C ARG A 206 11.44 4.46 -10.30
N LEU A 207 10.25 4.72 -9.74
CA LEU A 207 8.99 4.14 -10.19
C LEU A 207 8.52 4.74 -11.52
N ALA A 208 8.65 6.05 -11.70
CA ALA A 208 8.08 6.78 -12.83
C ALA A 208 8.52 6.24 -14.20
N PRO A 209 9.80 6.00 -14.49
CA PRO A 209 10.23 5.45 -15.77
C PRO A 209 9.67 4.03 -16.02
N ILE A 210 9.54 3.20 -14.96
CA ILE A 210 8.98 1.85 -15.08
C ILE A 210 7.48 1.94 -15.40
N ALA A 211 6.75 2.82 -14.69
CA ALA A 211 5.32 3.04 -14.95
C ALA A 211 5.06 3.61 -16.36
N GLN A 212 5.91 4.52 -16.81
CA GLN A 212 5.83 5.09 -18.17
C GLN A 212 6.05 4.01 -19.24
N ALA A 213 7.02 3.12 -19.06
CA ALA A 213 7.29 2.02 -19.99
C ALA A 213 6.10 1.06 -20.06
N TRP A 214 5.51 0.65 -18.93
CA TRP A 214 4.31 -0.17 -18.90
C TRP A 214 3.11 0.53 -19.54
N HIS A 215 2.91 1.81 -19.23
CA HIS A 215 1.80 2.58 -19.81
C HIS A 215 1.93 2.68 -21.33
N ALA A 216 3.13 2.96 -21.84
CA ALA A 216 3.39 2.99 -23.28
C ALA A 216 3.11 1.64 -23.96
N SER A 217 3.55 0.53 -23.33
CA SER A 217 3.26 -0.81 -23.84
C SER A 217 1.76 -1.10 -23.92
N ILE A 218 1.00 -0.73 -22.87
CA ILE A 218 -0.44 -1.01 -22.78
C ILE A 218 -1.26 -0.09 -23.70
N SER A 219 -0.87 1.20 -23.84
CA SER A 219 -1.58 2.17 -24.68
C SER A 219 -1.16 2.15 -26.15
N GLY A 220 -0.24 1.26 -26.54
CA GLY A 220 0.32 1.22 -27.90
C GLY A 220 1.17 2.47 -28.21
N SER A 221 1.81 3.05 -27.21
CA SER A 221 2.66 4.26 -27.31
C SER A 221 1.93 5.52 -27.82
N THR A 222 0.61 5.54 -27.76
CA THR A 222 -0.21 6.68 -28.17
C THR A 222 -0.33 7.76 -27.07
N GLU A 223 0.03 7.42 -25.84
CA GLU A 223 -0.13 8.27 -24.65
C GLU A 223 1.17 8.30 -23.85
N ILE A 224 1.46 9.46 -23.26
CA ILE A 224 2.64 9.68 -22.42
C ILE A 224 2.17 9.85 -20.97
N LEU A 225 2.44 8.86 -20.13
CA LEU A 225 2.23 8.94 -18.69
C LEU A 225 3.38 9.70 -18.05
N GLN A 226 3.07 10.62 -17.14
CA GLN A 226 4.04 11.21 -16.22
C GLN A 226 3.57 11.02 -14.79
N VAL A 227 4.48 10.57 -13.93
CA VAL A 227 4.30 10.42 -12.49
C VAL A 227 5.32 11.32 -11.82
N ARG A 228 4.88 12.34 -11.09
CA ARG A 228 5.75 13.33 -10.47
C ARG A 228 5.44 13.49 -8.99
N TYR A 229 6.48 13.48 -8.16
CA TYR A 229 6.35 13.88 -6.78
C TYR A 229 6.35 15.40 -6.67
N ALA A 230 5.32 15.96 -6.04
CA ALA A 230 5.16 17.39 -5.80
C ALA A 230 5.15 17.64 -4.28
N PRO A 231 6.33 17.80 -3.66
CA PRO A 231 6.45 18.01 -2.24
C PRO A 231 5.89 19.37 -1.83
N ASN A 232 5.23 19.41 -0.68
CA ASN A 232 4.80 20.69 -0.09
C ASN A 232 6.00 21.59 0.28
N VAL A 233 7.09 20.99 0.77
CA VAL A 233 8.36 21.69 1.02
C VAL A 233 9.21 21.64 -0.24
N PRO A 234 9.81 22.76 -0.70
CA PRO A 234 10.68 22.76 -1.87
C PRO A 234 11.80 21.73 -1.75
N LEU A 235 12.06 21.00 -2.83
CA LEU A 235 13.11 20.02 -2.96
C LEU A 235 13.88 20.32 -4.24
N GLU A 236 14.88 21.18 -4.14
CA GLU A 236 15.74 21.52 -5.30
C GLU A 236 16.87 20.50 -5.45
N GLN A 237 17.44 20.07 -4.33
CA GLN A 237 18.50 19.06 -4.29
C GLN A 237 18.19 18.04 -3.20
N ASP A 238 18.55 16.78 -3.42
CA ASP A 238 18.36 15.71 -2.42
C ASP A 238 19.46 15.76 -1.34
N HIS A 239 19.64 16.92 -0.71
CA HIS A 239 20.55 17.15 0.40
C HIS A 239 19.79 17.31 1.71
N PRO A 240 20.08 16.49 2.76
CA PRO A 240 19.28 16.52 3.99
C PRO A 240 19.21 17.89 4.65
N GLU A 241 20.34 18.58 4.72
CA GLU A 241 20.45 19.87 5.38
C GLU A 241 19.71 21.00 4.63
N GLU A 242 19.74 20.95 3.29
CA GLU A 242 19.04 21.92 2.46
C GLU A 242 17.51 21.75 2.54
N VAL A 243 17.04 20.50 2.47
CA VAL A 243 15.61 20.20 2.63
C VAL A 243 15.12 20.57 4.03
N GLN A 244 15.91 20.30 5.06
CA GLN A 244 15.55 20.68 6.43
C GLN A 244 15.50 22.21 6.61
N ARG A 245 16.46 22.95 6.05
CA ARG A 245 16.44 24.41 6.05
C ARG A 245 15.22 24.96 5.31
N ALA A 246 14.94 24.50 4.10
CA ALA A 246 13.76 24.90 3.33
C ALA A 246 12.46 24.57 4.09
N PHE A 247 12.45 23.47 4.84
CA PHE A 247 11.31 23.09 5.66
C PHE A 247 11.08 24.10 6.80
N LEU A 248 12.12 24.49 7.53
CA LEU A 248 12.04 25.47 8.63
C LEU A 248 11.64 26.86 8.10
N GLU A 249 12.26 27.31 7.01
CA GLU A 249 11.89 28.56 6.34
C GLU A 249 10.42 28.59 5.94
N LYS A 250 9.91 27.47 5.39
CA LYS A 250 8.50 27.38 5.01
C LYS A 250 7.56 27.36 6.22
N ILE A 251 7.94 26.72 7.34
CA ILE A 251 7.20 26.78 8.61
C ILE A 251 7.09 28.24 9.08
N GLU A 252 8.19 28.99 9.02
CA GLU A 252 8.22 30.38 9.42
C GLU A 252 7.28 31.23 8.55
N GLN A 253 7.35 31.08 7.23
CA GLN A 253 6.47 31.77 6.28
C GLN A 253 4.98 31.47 6.52
N ARG A 254 4.64 30.29 7.05
CA ARG A 254 3.25 29.86 7.31
C ARG A 254 2.81 30.02 8.77
N ALA A 255 3.67 30.51 9.65
CA ALA A 255 3.46 30.53 11.09
C ALA A 255 2.15 31.21 11.51
N VAL A 256 1.83 32.38 10.96
CA VAL A 256 0.58 33.12 11.25
C VAL A 256 -0.65 32.30 10.83
N ALA A 257 -0.60 31.69 9.66
CA ALA A 257 -1.71 30.89 9.16
C ALA A 257 -1.90 29.60 10.00
N GLU A 258 -0.81 28.94 10.40
CA GLU A 258 -0.84 27.77 11.28
C GLU A 258 -1.41 28.08 12.65
N GLN A 259 -1.01 29.21 13.26
CA GLN A 259 -1.53 29.68 14.53
C GLN A 259 -3.04 29.99 14.45
N HIS A 260 -3.46 30.68 13.40
CA HIS A 260 -4.87 30.99 13.19
C HIS A 260 -5.72 29.74 12.98
N GLN A 261 -5.22 28.76 12.19
CA GLN A 261 -5.94 27.53 11.89
C GLN A 261 -5.78 26.44 12.98
N GLY A 262 -4.86 26.61 13.93
CA GLY A 262 -4.57 25.61 14.98
C GLY A 262 -4.04 24.29 14.41
N THR A 263 -3.38 24.29 13.25
CA THR A 263 -2.90 23.09 12.59
C THR A 263 -1.67 23.34 11.74
N THR A 264 -0.86 22.29 11.57
CA THR A 264 0.33 22.31 10.72
C THR A 264 -0.06 22.35 9.23
N LEU A 265 0.49 23.29 8.48
CA LEU A 265 0.26 23.49 7.06
C LEU A 265 1.47 23.10 6.18
N VAL A 266 2.60 22.80 6.79
CA VAL A 266 3.88 22.53 6.12
C VAL A 266 4.32 21.10 6.39
N GLY A 267 4.69 20.36 5.33
CA GLY A 267 5.32 19.06 5.44
C GLY A 267 4.68 17.96 4.61
N PRO A 268 5.23 16.72 4.69
CA PRO A 268 4.87 15.62 3.80
C PRO A 268 3.41 15.14 3.92
N HIS A 269 2.69 15.48 4.97
CA HIS A 269 1.24 15.23 5.06
C HIS A 269 0.41 16.12 4.11
N ARG A 270 1.05 17.08 3.42
CA ARG A 270 0.47 17.98 2.41
C ARG A 270 1.00 17.74 1.00
N ASP A 271 1.88 16.76 0.81
CA ASP A 271 2.45 16.44 -0.49
C ASP A 271 1.42 15.88 -1.46
N GLU A 272 1.76 15.95 -2.76
CA GLU A 272 1.00 15.35 -3.84
C GLU A 272 1.89 14.44 -4.71
N VAL A 273 1.27 13.43 -5.32
CA VAL A 273 1.82 12.68 -6.44
C VAL A 273 0.97 12.99 -7.66
N GLU A 274 1.52 13.78 -8.55
CA GLU A 274 0.83 14.20 -9.77
C GLU A 274 0.88 13.10 -10.82
N LEU A 275 -0.29 12.80 -11.38
CA LEU A 275 -0.48 11.80 -12.43
C LEU A 275 -1.05 12.52 -13.67
N THR A 276 -0.28 12.58 -14.74
CA THR A 276 -0.72 13.21 -16.00
C THR A 276 -0.59 12.27 -17.18
N ILE A 277 -1.51 12.40 -18.13
CA ILE A 277 -1.47 11.76 -19.44
C ILE A 277 -1.42 12.86 -20.48
N ASN A 278 -0.42 12.84 -21.36
CA ASN A 278 -0.19 13.90 -22.34
C ASN A 278 -0.21 15.29 -21.72
N GLN A 279 0.49 15.47 -20.58
CA GLN A 279 0.59 16.71 -19.80
C GLN A 279 -0.74 17.18 -19.18
N THR A 280 -1.79 16.38 -19.26
CA THR A 280 -3.12 16.72 -18.74
C THR A 280 -3.40 15.88 -17.48
N PRO A 281 -3.90 16.50 -16.37
CA PRO A 281 -4.21 15.77 -15.14
C PRO A 281 -5.19 14.60 -15.38
N ALA A 282 -4.73 13.36 -15.13
CA ALA A 282 -5.51 12.16 -15.39
C ALA A 282 -6.80 12.08 -14.56
N ARG A 283 -6.82 12.69 -13.38
CA ARG A 283 -7.99 12.76 -12.51
C ARG A 283 -9.17 13.48 -13.14
N LEU A 284 -8.92 14.61 -13.80
CA LEU A 284 -9.97 15.50 -14.29
C LEU A 284 -10.35 15.22 -15.75
N TYR A 285 -9.39 14.81 -16.56
CA TYR A 285 -9.54 14.74 -18.01
C TYR A 285 -9.30 13.36 -18.60
N GLY A 286 -8.76 12.42 -17.81
CA GLY A 286 -8.54 11.05 -18.29
C GLY A 286 -9.85 10.31 -18.49
N SER A 287 -10.01 9.66 -19.67
CA SER A 287 -11.11 8.72 -19.90
C SER A 287 -11.03 7.52 -18.93
N GLN A 288 -12.13 6.78 -18.75
CA GLN A 288 -12.12 5.59 -17.89
C GLN A 288 -11.08 4.57 -18.34
N GLY A 289 -10.92 4.37 -19.64
CA GLY A 289 -9.90 3.49 -20.20
C GLY A 289 -8.49 3.95 -19.87
N GLN A 290 -8.20 5.25 -20.02
CA GLN A 290 -6.92 5.84 -19.67
C GLN A 290 -6.60 5.70 -18.17
N GLN A 291 -7.58 5.96 -17.30
CA GLN A 291 -7.42 5.79 -15.86
C GLN A 291 -7.12 4.34 -15.47
N ARG A 292 -7.79 3.36 -16.10
CA ARG A 292 -7.52 1.93 -15.88
C ARG A 292 -6.13 1.53 -16.38
N THR A 293 -5.72 2.00 -17.56
CA THR A 293 -4.37 1.77 -18.11
C THR A 293 -3.31 2.34 -17.17
N LEU A 294 -3.52 3.56 -16.66
CA LEU A 294 -2.61 4.22 -15.71
C LEU A 294 -2.46 3.41 -14.43
N VAL A 295 -3.58 2.98 -13.82
CA VAL A 295 -3.56 2.16 -12.59
C VAL A 295 -2.83 0.84 -12.83
N LEU A 296 -3.12 0.15 -13.95
CA LEU A 296 -2.44 -1.09 -14.32
C LEU A 296 -0.93 -0.88 -14.46
N ALA A 297 -0.52 0.19 -15.14
CA ALA A 297 0.89 0.53 -15.30
C ALA A 297 1.59 0.82 -13.97
N LEU A 298 0.93 1.52 -13.04
CA LEU A 298 1.46 1.76 -11.69
C LEU A 298 1.64 0.45 -10.92
N LYS A 299 0.65 -0.47 -10.96
CA LYS A 299 0.71 -1.75 -10.25
C LYS A 299 1.79 -2.68 -10.79
N LEU A 300 1.96 -2.72 -12.11
CA LEU A 300 3.07 -3.46 -12.74
C LEU A 300 4.42 -2.84 -12.39
N ALA A 301 4.50 -1.50 -12.30
CA ALA A 301 5.70 -0.82 -11.86
C ALA A 301 6.03 -1.09 -10.38
N GLU A 302 5.02 -1.17 -9.48
CA GLU A 302 5.21 -1.59 -8.09
C GLU A 302 5.85 -2.98 -8.01
N LEU A 303 5.28 -3.97 -8.72
CA LEU A 303 5.81 -5.34 -8.76
C LEU A 303 7.30 -5.35 -9.16
N LYS A 304 7.61 -4.64 -10.26
CA LYS A 304 8.95 -4.59 -10.81
C LYS A 304 9.92 -3.89 -9.86
N LEU A 305 9.53 -2.76 -9.28
CA LEU A 305 10.37 -2.00 -8.36
C LEU A 305 10.64 -2.76 -7.06
N ILE A 306 9.62 -3.45 -6.50
CA ILE A 306 9.81 -4.29 -5.30
C ILE A 306 10.78 -5.42 -5.60
N GLU A 307 10.61 -6.13 -6.71
CA GLU A 307 11.53 -7.19 -7.12
C GLU A 307 12.98 -6.71 -7.28
N GLU A 308 13.19 -5.54 -7.89
CA GLU A 308 14.52 -4.94 -8.07
C GLU A 308 15.19 -4.53 -6.76
N VAL A 309 14.41 -4.03 -5.80
CA VAL A 309 14.95 -3.56 -4.51
C VAL A 309 15.14 -4.69 -3.53
N VAL A 310 14.14 -5.58 -3.42
CA VAL A 310 14.13 -6.68 -2.45
C VAL A 310 14.95 -7.88 -2.96
N GLY A 311 15.16 -8.00 -4.29
CA GLY A 311 15.87 -9.11 -4.92
C GLY A 311 15.05 -10.39 -5.09
N GLU A 312 13.77 -10.35 -4.74
CA GLU A 312 12.81 -11.44 -4.88
C GLU A 312 11.45 -10.89 -5.39
N PRO A 313 10.76 -11.64 -6.27
CA PRO A 313 9.44 -11.22 -6.73
C PRO A 313 8.43 -11.22 -5.57
N PRO A 314 7.63 -10.14 -5.39
CA PRO A 314 6.53 -10.12 -4.43
C PRO A 314 5.37 -11.02 -4.89
N LEU A 315 4.42 -11.31 -3.99
CA LEU A 315 3.15 -11.94 -4.36
C LEU A 315 2.28 -10.93 -5.11
N LEU A 316 1.52 -11.42 -6.08
CA LEU A 316 0.49 -10.65 -6.77
C LEU A 316 -0.90 -11.12 -6.35
N LEU A 317 -1.73 -10.19 -5.90
CA LEU A 317 -3.10 -10.42 -5.47
C LEU A 317 -4.05 -9.68 -6.41
N LEU A 318 -4.84 -10.42 -7.21
CA LEU A 318 -5.80 -9.87 -8.17
C LEU A 318 -7.22 -10.10 -7.67
N ASP A 319 -7.88 -9.04 -7.16
CA ASP A 319 -9.24 -9.12 -6.60
C ASP A 319 -10.30 -8.67 -7.61
N ASP A 320 -10.90 -9.63 -8.31
CA ASP A 320 -11.92 -9.46 -9.34
C ASP A 320 -11.52 -8.52 -10.51
N VAL A 321 -10.22 -8.23 -10.67
CA VAL A 321 -9.67 -7.25 -11.62
C VAL A 321 -9.90 -7.66 -13.08
N LEU A 322 -9.75 -8.95 -13.38
CA LEU A 322 -9.87 -9.42 -14.77
C LEU A 322 -11.25 -9.15 -15.35
N ALA A 323 -12.30 -9.21 -14.53
CA ALA A 323 -13.67 -8.91 -14.98
C ALA A 323 -13.89 -7.43 -15.36
N GLU A 324 -13.02 -6.54 -14.88
CA GLU A 324 -13.10 -5.10 -15.13
C GLU A 324 -12.26 -4.62 -16.30
N LEU A 325 -11.34 -5.45 -16.77
CA LEU A 325 -10.44 -5.14 -17.89
C LEU A 325 -11.04 -5.63 -19.21
N ASP A 326 -10.83 -4.89 -20.27
CA ASP A 326 -11.07 -5.37 -21.62
C ASP A 326 -10.07 -6.48 -22.01
N PRO A 327 -10.38 -7.30 -23.05
CA PRO A 327 -9.55 -8.45 -23.41
C PRO A 327 -8.08 -8.11 -23.70
N ASN A 328 -7.81 -6.94 -24.28
CA ASN A 328 -6.42 -6.54 -24.57
C ASN A 328 -5.63 -6.28 -23.29
N ARG A 329 -6.20 -5.54 -22.33
CA ARG A 329 -5.57 -5.28 -21.02
C ARG A 329 -5.47 -6.54 -20.18
N GLN A 330 -6.45 -7.44 -20.25
CA GLN A 330 -6.37 -8.77 -19.61
C GLN A 330 -5.16 -9.54 -20.13
N ASN A 331 -5.01 -9.68 -21.44
CA ASN A 331 -3.89 -10.41 -22.05
C ASN A 331 -2.55 -9.77 -21.66
N GLN A 332 -2.44 -8.44 -21.74
CA GLN A 332 -1.22 -7.74 -21.37
C GLN A 332 -0.86 -7.94 -19.88
N LEU A 333 -1.83 -7.92 -18.97
CA LEU A 333 -1.60 -8.24 -17.57
C LEU A 333 -1.13 -9.69 -17.40
N LEU A 334 -1.83 -10.65 -18.00
CA LEU A 334 -1.50 -12.07 -17.91
C LEU A 334 -0.12 -12.37 -18.51
N ASP A 335 0.24 -11.74 -19.63
CA ASP A 335 1.57 -11.83 -20.24
C ASP A 335 2.67 -11.21 -19.39
N ALA A 336 2.37 -10.08 -18.72
CA ALA A 336 3.34 -9.41 -17.86
C ALA A 336 3.68 -10.21 -16.60
N ILE A 337 2.72 -10.95 -16.06
CA ILE A 337 2.89 -11.73 -14.82
C ILE A 337 3.42 -13.13 -15.07
N GLN A 338 3.00 -13.80 -16.15
CA GLN A 338 3.38 -15.19 -16.51
C GLN A 338 3.63 -16.09 -15.27
N ASP A 339 4.77 -16.79 -15.22
CA ASP A 339 5.20 -17.62 -14.08
C ASP A 339 6.21 -16.90 -13.15
N ARG A 340 6.38 -15.60 -13.33
CA ARG A 340 7.37 -14.81 -12.59
C ARG A 340 6.95 -14.53 -11.16
N PHE A 341 5.66 -14.30 -10.94
CA PHE A 341 5.09 -13.94 -9.65
C PHE A 341 4.12 -15.03 -9.18
N GLN A 342 4.22 -15.43 -7.91
CA GLN A 342 3.11 -16.19 -7.34
C GLN A 342 1.87 -15.31 -7.32
N THR A 343 0.80 -15.76 -8.00
CA THR A 343 -0.39 -14.96 -8.23
C THR A 343 -1.63 -15.63 -7.64
N LEU A 344 -2.35 -14.91 -6.79
CA LEU A 344 -3.64 -15.30 -6.26
C LEU A 344 -4.72 -14.46 -6.94
N ILE A 345 -5.68 -15.11 -7.59
CA ILE A 345 -6.70 -14.45 -8.40
C ILE A 345 -8.08 -14.81 -7.87
N THR A 346 -8.94 -13.82 -7.64
CA THR A 346 -10.35 -14.06 -7.37
C THR A 346 -11.18 -13.85 -8.63
N THR A 347 -12.18 -14.70 -8.83
CA THR A 347 -13.14 -14.57 -9.93
C THR A 347 -14.48 -15.20 -9.58
N THR A 348 -15.54 -14.79 -10.28
CA THR A 348 -16.85 -15.44 -10.22
C THR A 348 -16.99 -16.58 -11.22
N HIS A 349 -16.19 -16.57 -12.29
CA HIS A 349 -16.25 -17.58 -13.37
C HIS A 349 -14.86 -17.77 -14.01
N LEU A 350 -14.64 -18.95 -14.57
CA LEU A 350 -13.36 -19.31 -15.19
C LEU A 350 -13.23 -18.89 -16.67
N GLY A 351 -14.28 -18.35 -17.27
CA GLY A 351 -14.33 -18.01 -18.71
C GLY A 351 -13.40 -16.87 -19.15
N SER A 352 -12.77 -16.16 -18.22
CA SER A 352 -11.77 -15.11 -18.51
C SER A 352 -10.36 -15.66 -18.75
N PHE A 353 -10.16 -16.96 -18.54
CA PHE A 353 -8.85 -17.62 -18.68
C PHE A 353 -8.84 -18.57 -19.86
N ASP A 354 -7.73 -18.61 -20.58
CA ASP A 354 -7.50 -19.62 -21.59
C ASP A 354 -7.20 -21.00 -20.95
N PHE A 355 -7.24 -22.03 -21.79
CA PHE A 355 -7.03 -23.42 -21.35
C PHE A 355 -5.62 -23.65 -20.74
N GLN A 356 -4.59 -22.97 -21.26
CA GLN A 356 -3.23 -23.14 -20.77
C GLN A 356 -3.06 -22.52 -19.39
N TRP A 357 -3.67 -21.35 -19.15
CA TRP A 357 -3.70 -20.72 -17.85
C TRP A 357 -4.39 -21.60 -16.80
N LEU A 358 -5.57 -22.14 -17.14
CA LEU A 358 -6.32 -23.01 -16.22
C LEU A 358 -5.54 -24.28 -15.89
N LYS A 359 -4.91 -24.92 -16.90
CA LYS A 359 -4.13 -26.14 -16.71
C LYS A 359 -2.89 -25.93 -15.82
N ALA A 360 -2.29 -24.75 -15.86
CA ALA A 360 -1.12 -24.38 -15.05
C ALA A 360 -1.48 -23.82 -13.69
N SER A 361 -2.77 -23.72 -13.35
CA SER A 361 -3.26 -23.08 -12.13
C SER A 361 -3.88 -24.09 -11.17
N GLN A 362 -3.70 -23.85 -9.87
CA GLN A 362 -4.51 -24.47 -8.84
C GLN A 362 -5.88 -23.78 -8.79
N ILE A 363 -6.97 -24.54 -8.92
CA ILE A 363 -8.33 -24.01 -8.84
C ILE A 363 -8.94 -24.37 -7.50
N LEU A 364 -9.35 -23.38 -6.71
CA LEU A 364 -9.97 -23.54 -5.41
C LEU A 364 -11.38 -22.95 -5.44
N LEU A 365 -12.36 -23.78 -5.08
CA LEU A 365 -13.74 -23.33 -4.90
C LEU A 365 -13.92 -22.72 -3.51
N VAL A 366 -14.45 -21.51 -3.45
CA VAL A 366 -14.73 -20.79 -2.19
C VAL A 366 -16.23 -20.68 -2.02
N GLN A 367 -16.74 -21.27 -0.93
CA GLN A 367 -18.17 -21.24 -0.58
C GLN A 367 -18.36 -21.03 0.91
N ALA A 368 -19.05 -19.97 1.30
CA ALA A 368 -19.37 -19.64 2.70
C ALA A 368 -18.17 -19.71 3.67
N GLY A 369 -16.98 -19.24 3.25
CA GLY A 369 -15.75 -19.30 4.08
C GLY A 369 -15.11 -20.68 4.14
N GLN A 370 -15.53 -21.64 3.33
CA GLN A 370 -14.86 -22.93 3.16
C GLN A 370 -14.17 -22.98 1.80
N ILE A 371 -13.07 -23.71 1.73
CA ILE A 371 -12.26 -23.84 0.51
C ILE A 371 -12.09 -25.33 0.20
N SER A 372 -12.39 -25.69 -1.02
CA SER A 372 -12.17 -27.06 -1.55
C SER A 372 -11.41 -26.99 -2.87
N SER A 373 -10.56 -28.00 -3.14
CA SER A 373 -9.93 -28.16 -4.45
C SER A 373 -10.97 -28.64 -5.46
N GLN A 374 -11.03 -28.01 -6.61
CA GLN A 374 -11.69 -28.61 -7.76
C GLN A 374 -10.72 -29.70 -8.27
N GLY A 375 -11.12 -31.00 -8.10
CA GLY A 375 -10.36 -32.17 -8.52
C GLY A 375 -10.08 -32.20 -10.01
#